data_47970e967dfb0a6eea5233f4e4af7399
#
_entry.id   47970e967dfb0a6eea5233f4e4af7399
#
_cell.length_a   1.000
_cell.length_b   1.000
_cell.length_c   1.000
_cell.angle_alpha   90.00
_cell.angle_beta   90.00
_cell.angle_gamma   90.00
#
_symmetry.space_group_name_H-M   'P 1'
#
loop_
_entity.id
_entity.type
_entity.pdbx_description
1 polymer ?
#
loop_
_entity_poly.entity_id
_entity_poly.type
_entity_poly.pdbx_seq_one_letter_code
_entity_poly.pdbx_strand_id
1 'polypeptide(L)'
;ASGLRQGLAAAARGLSAKLGEDPRTGGAAGLPRLWVIGGGSVYDQALAAGLPDVLVVSVLDLDASKRARERGLPESDLVRAPAISARQWRIDPARSDAPGTWRPVSGDARWRVETWRHL
;
A
#
# COMPACT_ATOMS: atom_id res chain seq x y z
N ALA A 1 10.63 11.80 -8.53
CA ALA A 1 9.20 11.92 -8.26
C ALA A 1 8.39 12.28 -9.49
N SER A 2 8.89 13.19 -10.35
CA SER A 2 8.17 13.55 -11.58
C SER A 2 8.06 12.36 -12.55
N GLY A 3 9.08 11.52 -12.64
CA GLY A 3 9.05 10.31 -13.48
C GLY A 3 8.00 9.31 -13.06
N LEU A 4 7.86 9.09 -11.74
CA LEU A 4 6.83 8.20 -11.21
C LEU A 4 5.43 8.75 -11.49
N ARG A 5 5.22 10.03 -11.25
CA ARG A 5 3.93 10.69 -11.52
C ARG A 5 3.55 10.59 -12.99
N GLN A 6 4.49 10.88 -13.88
CA GLN A 6 4.28 10.78 -15.34
C GLN A 6 3.98 9.34 -15.76
N GLY A 7 4.71 8.37 -15.23
CA GLY A 7 4.49 6.96 -15.51
C GLY A 7 3.11 6.49 -15.08
N LEU A 8 2.67 6.87 -13.88
CA LEU A 8 1.35 6.53 -13.39
C LEU A 8 0.25 7.18 -14.22
N ALA A 9 0.41 8.44 -14.60
CA ALA A 9 -0.55 9.13 -15.43
C ALA A 9 -0.66 8.49 -16.82
N ALA A 10 0.47 8.13 -17.43
CA ALA A 10 0.48 7.45 -18.71
C ALA A 10 -0.18 6.07 -18.63
N ALA A 11 0.11 5.31 -17.57
CA ALA A 11 -0.50 4.00 -17.36
C ALA A 11 -2.00 4.11 -17.16
N ALA A 12 -2.47 5.11 -16.42
CA ALA A 12 -3.89 5.34 -16.21
C ALA A 12 -4.61 5.65 -17.52
N ARG A 13 -4.02 6.51 -18.36
CA ARG A 13 -4.58 6.82 -19.68
C ARG A 13 -4.62 5.59 -20.59
N GLY A 14 -3.55 4.82 -20.62
CA GLY A 14 -3.50 3.59 -21.39
C GLY A 14 -4.53 2.57 -20.95
N LEU A 15 -4.69 2.39 -19.66
CA LEU A 15 -5.66 1.46 -19.10
C LEU A 15 -7.09 1.91 -19.42
N SER A 16 -7.41 3.19 -19.25
CA SER A 16 -8.72 3.74 -19.61
C SER A 16 -9.05 3.53 -21.07
N ALA A 17 -8.10 3.80 -21.97
CA ALA A 17 -8.29 3.61 -23.40
C ALA A 17 -8.54 2.13 -23.72
N LYS A 18 -7.79 1.23 -23.10
CA LYS A 18 -7.91 -0.20 -23.32
C LYS A 18 -9.24 -0.77 -22.82
N LEU A 19 -9.71 -0.29 -21.68
CA LEU A 19 -10.95 -0.76 -21.08
C LEU A 19 -12.20 -0.02 -21.58
N GLY A 20 -12.02 1.06 -22.30
CA GLY A 20 -13.13 1.90 -22.75
C GLY A 20 -13.79 2.68 -21.61
N GLU A 21 -13.10 2.89 -20.52
CA GLU A 21 -13.62 3.60 -19.36
C GLU A 21 -13.29 5.08 -19.41
N ASP A 22 -14.20 5.91 -18.90
CA ASP A 22 -13.93 7.33 -18.73
C ASP A 22 -13.42 7.60 -17.32
N PRO A 23 -12.16 8.06 -17.16
CA PRO A 23 -11.58 8.33 -15.85
C PRO A 23 -12.38 9.35 -15.04
N ARG A 24 -13.12 10.24 -15.70
CA ARG A 24 -13.89 11.29 -15.02
C ARG A 24 -15.14 10.77 -14.37
N THR A 25 -15.74 9.73 -14.93
CA THR A 25 -16.96 9.14 -14.39
C THR A 25 -16.68 8.00 -13.45
N GLY A 26 -15.40 7.77 -13.21
CA GLY A 26 -14.92 6.56 -12.67
C GLY A 26 -15.50 6.11 -11.39
N GLY A 27 -15.73 6.92 -10.49
CA GLY A 27 -16.21 6.44 -9.25
C GLY A 27 -15.78 4.99 -9.03
N ALA A 28 -16.56 4.25 -8.36
CA ALA A 28 -16.25 2.85 -8.12
C ALA A 28 -16.21 2.02 -9.41
N ALA A 29 -16.91 2.43 -10.44
CA ALA A 29 -17.11 1.60 -11.63
C ALA A 29 -16.25 2.00 -12.81
N GLY A 30 -15.79 3.23 -12.89
CA GLY A 30 -15.21 3.74 -14.13
C GLY A 30 -13.74 4.14 -14.08
N LEU A 31 -13.19 4.46 -12.93
CA LEU A 31 -11.78 4.86 -12.86
C LEU A 31 -10.87 3.64 -12.93
N PRO A 32 -9.86 3.67 -13.81
CA PRO A 32 -8.85 2.65 -13.78
C PRO A 32 -8.14 2.71 -12.42
N ARG A 33 -7.90 1.55 -11.85
CA ARG A 33 -7.18 1.44 -10.58
C ARG A 33 -5.75 1.04 -10.86
N LEU A 34 -4.83 1.86 -10.38
CA LEU A 34 -3.41 1.57 -10.45
C LEU A 34 -2.92 1.19 -9.07
N TRP A 35 -2.11 0.16 -9.01
CA TRP A 35 -1.52 -0.33 -7.77
C TRP A 35 -0.01 -0.14 -7.79
N VAL A 36 0.51 0.45 -6.74
CA VAL A 36 1.95 0.51 -6.49
C VAL A 36 2.26 -0.61 -5.49
N ILE A 37 3.06 -1.57 -5.91
CA ILE A 37 3.29 -2.80 -5.15
C ILE A 37 4.74 -2.99 -4.71
N GLY A 38 5.49 -1.94 -4.62
CA GLY A 38 6.82 -1.99 -4.06
C GLY A 38 7.88 -1.43 -4.97
N GLY A 39 9.13 -1.46 -4.57
CA GLY A 39 9.58 -1.71 -3.17
C GLY A 39 9.53 -0.49 -2.28
N GLY A 40 10.27 -0.54 -1.17
CA GLY A 40 10.27 0.54 -0.17
C GLY A 40 10.58 1.91 -0.74
N SER A 41 11.56 2.01 -1.63
CA SER A 41 11.91 3.27 -2.30
C SER A 41 10.76 3.81 -3.14
N VAL A 42 10.04 2.94 -3.85
CA VAL A 42 8.89 3.35 -4.67
C VAL A 42 7.73 3.80 -3.80
N TYR A 43 7.49 3.13 -2.67
CA TYR A 43 6.50 3.57 -1.69
C TYR A 43 6.83 4.95 -1.12
N ASP A 44 8.09 5.17 -0.76
CA ASP A 44 8.54 6.48 -0.25
C ASP A 44 8.31 7.58 -1.27
N GLN A 45 8.64 7.34 -2.53
CA GLN A 45 8.45 8.31 -3.61
C GLN A 45 6.96 8.59 -3.84
N ALA A 46 6.13 7.56 -3.83
CA ALA A 46 4.69 7.71 -4.03
C ALA A 46 4.06 8.56 -2.91
N LEU A 47 4.40 8.26 -1.66
CA LEU A 47 3.90 9.02 -0.51
C LEU A 47 4.40 10.46 -0.53
N ALA A 48 5.69 10.67 -0.79
CA ALA A 48 6.29 12.01 -0.85
C ALA A 48 5.66 12.87 -1.95
N ALA A 49 5.26 12.26 -3.05
CA ALA A 49 4.63 12.94 -4.18
C ALA A 49 3.11 13.12 -4.01
N GLY A 50 2.52 12.60 -2.95
CA GLY A 50 1.08 12.70 -2.70
C GLY A 50 0.22 11.95 -3.70
N LEU A 51 0.75 10.88 -4.29
CA LEU A 51 0.06 10.14 -5.35
C LEU A 51 -1.04 9.18 -4.86
N PRO A 52 -0.87 8.44 -3.76
CA PRO A 52 -1.88 7.47 -3.37
C PRO A 52 -3.14 8.13 -2.82
N ASP A 53 -4.29 7.58 -3.15
CA ASP A 53 -5.57 7.94 -2.54
C ASP A 53 -5.88 7.03 -1.36
N VAL A 54 -5.39 5.82 -1.42
CA VAL A 54 -5.66 4.76 -0.44
C VAL A 54 -4.38 3.98 -0.20
N LEU A 55 -4.11 3.68 1.06
CA LEU A 55 -3.04 2.76 1.45
C LEU A 55 -3.69 1.49 1.98
N VAL A 56 -3.24 0.35 1.48
CA VAL A 56 -3.64 -0.95 2.00
C VAL A 56 -2.42 -1.59 2.64
N VAL A 57 -2.50 -1.85 3.94
CA VAL A 57 -1.39 -2.36 4.72
C VAL A 57 -1.75 -3.73 5.28
N SER A 58 -0.94 -4.72 4.95
CA SER A 58 -1.02 -6.03 5.60
C SER A 58 -0.08 -6.03 6.80
N VAL A 59 -0.64 -6.28 7.97
CA VAL A 59 0.12 -6.37 9.21
C VAL A 59 0.25 -7.85 9.57
N LEU A 60 1.47 -8.27 9.80
CA LEU A 60 1.77 -9.64 10.22
C LEU A 60 2.08 -9.66 11.71
N ASP A 61 1.55 -10.65 12.41
CA ASP A 61 1.87 -10.91 13.82
C ASP A 61 3.23 -11.61 13.89
N LEU A 62 4.28 -10.86 13.57
CA LEU A 62 5.63 -11.38 13.38
C LEU A 62 6.65 -10.29 13.71
N ASP A 63 7.66 -10.65 14.47
CA ASP A 63 8.83 -9.82 14.68
C ASP A 63 9.87 -10.12 13.61
N ALA A 64 9.98 -9.24 12.60
CA ALA A 64 10.89 -9.44 11.48
C ALA A 64 12.35 -9.41 11.91
N SER A 65 12.72 -8.55 12.85
CA SER A 65 14.11 -8.47 13.36
C SER A 65 14.51 -9.76 14.06
N LYS A 66 13.64 -10.30 14.88
CA LYS A 66 13.87 -11.59 15.56
C LYS A 66 14.02 -12.71 14.54
N ARG A 67 13.14 -12.74 13.54
CA ARG A 67 13.18 -13.78 12.50
C ARG A 67 14.47 -13.69 11.68
N ALA A 68 14.92 -12.50 11.35
CA ALA A 68 16.18 -12.29 10.64
C ALA A 68 17.37 -12.82 11.46
N ARG A 69 17.41 -12.53 12.76
CA ARG A 69 18.47 -13.04 13.64
C ARG A 69 18.47 -14.56 13.72
N GLU A 70 17.30 -15.18 13.81
CA GLU A 70 17.17 -16.64 13.86
C GLU A 70 17.68 -17.29 12.58
N ARG A 71 17.59 -16.62 11.46
CA ARG A 71 18.05 -17.09 10.14
C ARG A 71 19.46 -16.65 9.79
N GLY A 72 20.15 -15.96 10.69
CA GLY A 72 21.51 -15.47 10.46
C GLY A 72 21.59 -14.34 9.45
N LEU A 73 20.50 -13.62 9.22
CA LEU A 73 20.47 -12.49 8.30
C LEU A 73 20.78 -11.19 9.05
N PRO A 74 21.57 -10.26 8.45
CA PRO A 74 21.81 -8.96 9.06
C PRO A 74 20.53 -8.15 9.12
N GLU A 75 20.35 -7.40 10.20
CA GLU A 75 19.20 -6.51 10.34
C GLU A 75 19.18 -5.42 9.27
N SER A 76 20.36 -5.05 8.76
CA SER A 76 20.51 -4.10 7.65
C SER A 76 19.86 -4.58 6.34
N ASP A 77 19.62 -5.89 6.18
CA ASP A 77 18.92 -6.42 5.01
C ASP A 77 17.40 -6.23 5.07
N LEU A 78 16.89 -5.81 6.23
CA LEU A 78 15.46 -5.54 6.37
C LEU A 78 15.11 -4.20 5.73
N VAL A 79 14.10 -4.21 4.89
CA VAL A 79 13.53 -2.99 4.29
C VAL A 79 12.35 -2.55 5.17
N ARG A 80 12.38 -1.32 5.61
CA ARG A 80 11.30 -0.76 6.42
C ARG A 80 10.23 -0.15 5.53
N ALA A 81 8.97 -0.37 5.89
CA ALA A 81 7.86 0.34 5.27
C ALA A 81 7.93 1.83 5.61
N PRO A 82 7.43 2.71 4.72
CA PRO A 82 7.33 4.13 5.04
C PRO A 82 6.44 4.36 6.27
N ALA A 83 6.75 5.39 7.03
CA ALA A 83 5.89 5.81 8.12
C ALA A 83 4.59 6.42 7.57
N ILE A 84 3.46 6.04 8.15
CA ILE A 84 2.16 6.60 7.80
C ILE A 84 1.83 7.68 8.82
N SER A 85 1.76 8.93 8.37
CA SER A 85 1.53 10.07 9.26
C SER A 85 0.05 10.19 9.60
N ALA A 86 -0.26 10.19 10.89
CA ALA A 86 -1.62 10.43 11.38
C ALA A 86 -2.13 11.85 11.09
N ARG A 87 -1.25 12.75 10.69
CA ARG A 87 -1.63 14.11 10.28
C ARG A 87 -2.21 14.15 8.87
N GLN A 88 -1.94 13.14 8.07
CA GLN A 88 -2.35 13.07 6.66
C GLN A 88 -3.28 11.91 6.36
N TRP A 89 -3.25 10.88 7.16
CA TRP A 89 -3.95 9.63 6.92
C TRP A 89 -4.76 9.20 8.13
N ARG A 90 -5.87 8.54 7.88
CA ARG A 90 -6.67 7.88 8.91
C ARG A 90 -7.07 6.48 8.44
N ILE A 91 -7.26 5.58 9.41
CA ILE A 91 -7.79 4.26 9.11
C ILE A 91 -9.26 4.39 8.70
N ASP A 92 -9.64 3.66 7.65
CA ASP A 92 -11.03 3.48 7.25
C ASP A 92 -11.55 2.20 7.92
N PRO A 93 -12.38 2.33 8.98
CA PRO A 93 -12.84 1.16 9.72
C PRO A 93 -13.71 0.21 8.90
N ALA A 94 -14.43 0.75 7.91
CA ALA A 94 -15.31 -0.06 7.07
C ALA A 94 -14.54 -1.00 6.15
N ARG A 95 -13.27 -0.70 5.89
CA ARG A 95 -12.42 -1.48 4.98
C ARG A 95 -11.20 -2.06 5.68
N SER A 96 -11.18 -2.04 6.99
CA SER A 96 -10.10 -2.58 7.80
C SER A 96 -10.63 -3.66 8.72
N ASP A 97 -9.77 -4.58 9.09
CA ASP A 97 -10.10 -5.53 10.15
C ASP A 97 -10.19 -4.77 11.48
N ALA A 98 -11.04 -5.24 12.37
CA ALA A 98 -11.21 -4.60 13.67
C ALA A 98 -9.89 -4.62 14.45
N PRO A 99 -9.58 -3.55 15.23
CA PRO A 99 -8.36 -3.53 16.04
C PRO A 99 -8.30 -4.72 16.99
N GLY A 100 -7.12 -5.31 17.11
CA GLY A 100 -6.89 -6.47 17.97
C GLY A 100 -7.39 -7.79 17.41
N THR A 101 -7.99 -7.82 16.23
CA THR A 101 -8.39 -9.05 15.57
C THR A 101 -7.35 -9.49 14.57
N TRP A 102 -7.27 -10.80 14.37
CA TRP A 102 -6.33 -11.40 13.44
C TRP A 102 -7.05 -12.40 12.55
N ARG A 103 -6.68 -12.42 11.29
CA ARG A 103 -7.10 -13.47 10.35
C ARG A 103 -6.29 -14.73 10.60
N PRO A 104 -6.79 -15.90 10.21
CA PRO A 104 -6.08 -17.17 10.41
C PRO A 104 -4.68 -17.15 9.83
N VAL A 105 -3.81 -17.98 10.41
CA VAL A 105 -2.44 -18.13 9.95
C VAL A 105 -2.37 -18.44 8.46
N SER A 106 -1.56 -17.66 7.76
CA SER A 106 -1.17 -17.91 6.39
C SER A 106 0.36 -17.95 6.38
N GLY A 107 0.93 -19.08 5.99
CA GLY A 107 2.35 -19.32 6.20
C GLY A 107 2.63 -19.55 7.70
N ASP A 108 3.44 -18.69 8.30
CA ASP A 108 3.86 -18.84 9.70
C ASP A 108 3.39 -17.70 10.62
N ALA A 109 2.48 -16.88 10.15
CA ALA A 109 1.98 -15.75 10.94
C ALA A 109 0.50 -15.49 10.73
N ARG A 110 -0.17 -15.01 11.77
CA ARG A 110 -1.49 -14.40 11.66
C ARG A 110 -1.33 -13.05 10.98
N TRP A 111 -2.38 -12.56 10.39
CA TRP A 111 -2.33 -11.30 9.66
C TRP A 111 -3.64 -10.55 9.77
N ARG A 112 -3.58 -9.25 9.46
CA ARG A 112 -4.74 -8.38 9.38
C ARG A 112 -4.52 -7.31 8.33
N VAL A 113 -5.60 -6.70 7.86
CA VAL A 113 -5.54 -5.66 6.84
C VAL A 113 -6.02 -4.34 7.43
N GLU A 114 -5.26 -3.29 7.17
CA GLU A 114 -5.65 -1.91 7.45
C GLU A 114 -5.74 -1.15 6.14
N THR A 115 -6.82 -0.41 5.96
CA THR A 115 -6.97 0.51 4.84
C THR A 115 -6.94 1.93 5.38
N TRP A 116 -6.09 2.75 4.80
CA TRP A 116 -5.91 4.14 5.20
C TRP A 116 -6.36 5.07 4.08
N ARG A 117 -6.98 6.18 4.47
CA ARG A 117 -7.42 7.21 3.54
C ARG A 117 -6.89 8.56 3.98
N HIS A 118 -6.78 9.48 3.03
CA HIS A 118 -6.45 10.86 3.35
C HIS A 118 -7.49 11.47 4.30
N LEU A 119 -6.99 12.34 5.18
CA LEU A 119 -7.84 13.19 6.00
C LEU A 119 -8.60 14.19 5.15
#